data_1766ab2a8934e350f57c2dd3c6ef56f9
#
_entry.id   1766ab2a8934e350f57c2dd3c6ef56f9
#
_cell.length_a   1.000
_cell.length_b   1.000
_cell.length_c   1.000
_cell.angle_alpha   90.00
_cell.angle_beta   90.00
_cell.angle_gamma   90.00
#
_symmetry.space_group_name_H-M   'P 1'
#
loop_
_entity.id
_entity.type
_entity.pdbx_description
1 polymer ?
#
loop_
_entity_poly.entity_id
_entity_poly.type
_entity_poly.pdbx_seq_one_letter_code
_entity_poly.pdbx_strand_id
1 'polypeptide(L)'
;MNRRNFIRNSGKIAAAISVPLVNNFSLSNNLNFNNTINIGIIGTGDRGGGLIPFINQIENLNVVACCDILPFRLENGIKKSPKNTIAYKNYKKLLENKDIDAVLIATPFSTHYQIASNSIDAGKHVYCEKTMVRGIYDNLNLVKKVKKSNIIFQTGHQYHSSRLYSHVVDMINSNEIGKVSYFECQWNRNGNWRRPVPDPSLERLINWRMYKEYSGGLVAELCSHQIDFVNWVLNDNPSKIMGSGGIDYWKDGRETFDNVHLIFEYSNGVKAKFTSLTSNALGNYQIKIHGDKGSILLDYQTAWIYPEANSLKKLGNVDGVSGATAKPWVEGKGIPIDYKHLDPSKQALIDFRDSILNNQLPESNVYSGSSTAIAVDLALKAVHNERITYWRPYYNINP
;
A
#
# COMPACT_ATOMS: atom_id res chain seq x y z
N MET A 1 38.75 10.97 15.41
CA MET A 1 38.31 12.28 15.91
C MET A 1 37.32 12.06 17.04
N ASN A 2 37.55 12.64 18.20
CA ASN A 2 36.84 12.30 19.43
C ASN A 2 35.53 13.07 19.53
N ARG A 3 34.44 12.41 19.93
CA ARG A 3 33.06 12.93 20.06
C ARG A 3 32.92 14.26 20.84
N ARG A 4 33.91 14.58 21.68
CA ARG A 4 33.95 15.83 22.49
C ARG A 4 34.28 17.10 21.70
N ASN A 5 34.91 16.98 20.52
CA ASN A 5 35.31 18.13 19.72
C ASN A 5 34.22 18.59 18.74
N PHE A 6 33.22 17.79 18.48
CA PHE A 6 32.08 18.16 17.60
C PHE A 6 31.11 19.10 18.30
N ILE A 7 30.88 18.92 19.58
CA ILE A 7 29.91 19.72 20.35
C ILE A 7 30.43 21.14 20.67
N ARG A 8 31.74 21.35 20.61
CA ARG A 8 32.34 22.64 20.99
C ARG A 8 32.44 23.69 19.93
N ASN A 9 32.19 23.29 18.65
CA ASN A 9 32.27 24.21 17.49
C ASN A 9 30.92 24.67 16.93
N SER A 10 29.80 24.24 17.49
CA SER A 10 28.44 24.67 17.05
C SER A 10 27.91 25.89 17.81
N GLY A 11 28.71 26.50 18.65
CA GLY A 11 28.26 27.54 19.56
C GLY A 11 28.89 28.92 19.37
N LYS A 12 29.09 29.39 18.14
CA LYS A 12 29.43 30.81 17.90
C LYS A 12 29.15 31.20 16.44
N ILE A 13 27.90 31.52 16.09
CA ILE A 13 27.56 32.56 15.12
C ILE A 13 26.15 33.04 15.52
N ALA A 14 26.11 34.02 16.41
CA ALA A 14 24.99 34.93 16.55
C ALA A 14 25.50 36.30 16.09
N ALA A 15 25.20 36.65 14.86
CA ALA A 15 25.40 38.01 14.36
C ALA A 15 24.06 38.53 13.86
N ALA A 16 23.70 39.64 14.42
CA ALA A 16 22.49 40.41 14.24
C ALA A 16 22.14 40.67 12.77
N ILE A 17 20.89 40.33 12.41
CA ILE A 17 20.20 40.95 11.28
C ILE A 17 18.93 41.59 11.85
N SER A 18 18.91 42.90 11.89
CA SER A 18 17.74 43.71 12.19
C SER A 18 16.71 43.56 11.06
N VAL A 19 15.56 42.98 11.40
CA VAL A 19 14.39 42.95 10.51
C VAL A 19 13.40 43.98 11.02
N PRO A 20 12.82 44.83 10.15
CA PRO A 20 11.88 45.86 10.59
C PRO A 20 10.56 45.24 11.05
N LEU A 21 10.03 45.80 12.13
CA LEU A 21 8.69 45.50 12.64
C LEU A 21 7.65 45.69 11.53
N VAL A 22 7.02 44.62 11.12
CA VAL A 22 5.77 44.63 10.40
C VAL A 22 4.65 44.27 11.37
N ASN A 23 3.68 45.15 11.42
CA ASN A 23 2.55 45.22 12.30
C ASN A 23 1.85 43.93 12.65
N ASN A 24 1.50 43.85 13.92
CA ASN A 24 0.49 42.97 14.51
C ASN A 24 -0.79 42.94 13.66
N PHE A 25 -1.01 41.85 12.96
CA PHE A 25 -2.35 41.37 12.70
C PHE A 25 -2.65 40.32 13.76
N SER A 26 -3.24 40.80 14.84
CA SER A 26 -3.97 39.92 15.77
C SER A 26 -5.21 39.39 15.04
N LEU A 27 -5.08 38.31 14.34
CA LEU A 27 -6.20 37.44 14.01
C LEU A 27 -6.42 36.49 15.17
N SER A 28 -7.03 37.02 16.24
CA SER A 28 -7.76 36.19 17.18
C SER A 28 -9.03 35.68 16.50
N ASN A 29 -8.87 34.72 15.62
CA ASN A 29 -9.98 33.85 15.26
C ASN A 29 -9.94 32.66 16.20
N ASN A 30 -10.70 32.78 17.31
CA ASN A 30 -11.28 31.63 18.00
C ASN A 30 -12.23 30.92 17.01
N LEU A 31 -11.69 30.27 16.00
CA LEU A 31 -12.39 29.26 15.27
C LEU A 31 -12.28 28.00 16.13
N ASN A 32 -13.27 27.77 16.97
CA ASN A 32 -13.67 26.43 17.38
C ASN A 32 -14.06 25.67 16.11
N PHE A 33 -13.07 25.36 15.29
CA PHE A 33 -13.25 24.35 14.27
C PHE A 33 -13.46 23.04 15.05
N ASN A 34 -14.62 22.50 14.89
CA ASN A 34 -14.88 21.11 15.19
C ASN A 34 -13.90 20.33 14.27
N ASN A 35 -12.67 20.05 14.74
CA ASN A 35 -11.60 19.39 13.99
C ASN A 35 -11.94 17.93 13.66
N THR A 36 -13.19 17.51 13.86
CA THR A 36 -13.64 16.14 13.63
C THR A 36 -14.02 15.95 12.17
N ILE A 37 -13.37 14.99 11.54
CA ILE A 37 -13.63 14.56 10.16
C ILE A 37 -14.69 13.48 10.19
N ASN A 38 -15.84 13.76 9.58
CA ASN A 38 -16.94 12.82 9.43
C ASN A 38 -16.74 11.92 8.21
N ILE A 39 -16.69 10.62 8.44
CA ILE A 39 -16.40 9.62 7.40
C ILE A 39 -17.64 8.82 7.03
N GLY A 40 -17.90 8.70 5.73
CA GLY A 40 -18.82 7.73 5.16
C GLY A 40 -18.09 6.46 4.68
N ILE A 41 -18.51 5.30 5.15
CA ILE A 41 -17.92 4.01 4.72
C ILE A 41 -18.72 3.46 3.55
N ILE A 42 -18.07 3.26 2.40
CA ILE A 42 -18.69 2.67 1.19
C ILE A 42 -18.09 1.27 1.00
N GLY A 43 -18.92 0.25 1.24
CA GLY A 43 -18.51 -1.15 1.34
C GLY A 43 -18.19 -1.56 2.78
N THR A 44 -19.17 -2.11 3.50
CA THR A 44 -19.04 -2.54 4.91
C THR A 44 -18.77 -4.04 5.07
N GLY A 45 -18.17 -4.65 4.04
CA GLY A 45 -17.71 -6.03 4.08
C GLY A 45 -16.52 -6.24 5.03
N ASP A 46 -15.75 -7.33 4.81
CA ASP A 46 -14.64 -7.72 5.71
C ASP A 46 -13.65 -6.56 5.94
N ARG A 47 -13.25 -5.85 4.88
CA ARG A 47 -12.26 -4.77 5.00
C ARG A 47 -12.87 -3.48 5.55
N GLY A 48 -13.89 -2.92 4.92
CA GLY A 48 -14.48 -1.65 5.38
C GLY A 48 -15.09 -1.78 6.78
N GLY A 49 -15.87 -2.85 7.02
CA GLY A 49 -16.41 -3.14 8.34
C GLY A 49 -15.35 -3.49 9.40
N GLY A 50 -14.16 -3.96 8.96
CA GLY A 50 -13.00 -4.20 9.82
C GLY A 50 -12.24 -2.92 10.21
N LEU A 51 -12.34 -1.85 9.41
CA LEU A 51 -11.70 -0.56 9.71
C LEU A 51 -12.52 0.33 10.65
N ILE A 52 -13.84 0.14 10.75
CA ILE A 52 -14.70 0.93 11.63
C ILE A 52 -14.22 0.95 13.10
N PRO A 53 -13.86 -0.20 13.74
CA PRO A 53 -13.35 -0.19 15.10
C PRO A 53 -12.04 0.62 15.27
N PHE A 54 -11.18 0.68 14.27
CA PHE A 54 -10.01 1.53 14.32
C PHE A 54 -10.38 3.00 14.23
N ILE A 55 -11.28 3.39 13.32
CA ILE A 55 -11.76 4.78 13.19
C ILE A 55 -12.36 5.26 14.51
N ASN A 56 -13.17 4.44 15.16
CA ASN A 56 -13.80 4.77 16.46
C ASN A 56 -12.80 5.01 17.61
N GLN A 57 -11.54 4.62 17.46
CA GLN A 57 -10.46 4.81 18.44
C GLN A 57 -9.53 5.98 18.08
N ILE A 58 -9.71 6.61 16.93
CA ILE A 58 -8.87 7.70 16.47
C ILE A 58 -9.56 9.01 16.76
N GLU A 59 -8.92 9.85 17.56
CA GLU A 59 -9.40 11.18 17.84
C GLU A 59 -9.60 11.98 16.55
N ASN A 60 -10.65 12.78 16.49
CA ASN A 60 -11.02 13.60 15.33
C ASN A 60 -11.40 12.82 14.05
N LEU A 61 -11.70 11.51 14.17
CA LEU A 61 -12.39 10.76 13.16
C LEU A 61 -13.73 10.23 13.67
N ASN A 62 -14.78 10.33 12.87
CA ASN A 62 -16.11 9.88 13.25
C ASN A 62 -16.83 9.21 12.09
N VAL A 63 -17.34 7.99 12.29
CA VAL A 63 -18.17 7.31 11.28
C VAL A 63 -19.59 7.80 11.39
N VAL A 64 -20.06 8.55 10.39
CA VAL A 64 -21.43 9.11 10.37
C VAL A 64 -22.36 8.40 9.39
N ALA A 65 -21.80 7.62 8.45
CA ALA A 65 -22.57 6.91 7.46
C ALA A 65 -21.91 5.59 7.04
N CYS A 66 -22.75 4.58 6.78
CA CYS A 66 -22.35 3.31 6.17
C CYS A 66 -23.18 3.05 4.94
N CYS A 67 -22.54 2.50 3.89
CA CYS A 67 -23.22 2.09 2.65
C CYS A 67 -22.77 0.70 2.23
N ASP A 68 -23.69 -0.18 1.98
CA ASP A 68 -23.47 -1.47 1.30
C ASP A 68 -24.73 -1.89 0.54
N ILE A 69 -24.54 -2.58 -0.58
CA ILE A 69 -25.65 -3.13 -1.37
C ILE A 69 -26.23 -4.40 -0.75
N LEU A 70 -25.45 -5.09 0.11
CA LEU A 70 -25.87 -6.31 0.80
C LEU A 70 -26.40 -5.95 2.20
N PRO A 71 -27.71 -6.18 2.48
CA PRO A 71 -28.34 -5.74 3.73
C PRO A 71 -27.62 -6.23 4.99
N PHE A 72 -27.20 -7.50 5.01
CA PHE A 72 -26.52 -8.08 6.17
C PHE A 72 -25.12 -7.48 6.41
N ARG A 73 -24.40 -7.02 5.37
CA ARG A 73 -23.13 -6.31 5.50
C ARG A 73 -23.36 -4.89 6.02
N LEU A 74 -24.37 -4.21 5.48
CA LEU A 74 -24.76 -2.88 5.95
C LEU A 74 -25.14 -2.91 7.44
N GLU A 75 -25.97 -3.87 7.85
CA GLU A 75 -26.34 -4.05 9.25
C GLU A 75 -25.14 -4.30 10.15
N ASN A 76 -24.22 -5.16 9.74
CA ASN A 76 -22.97 -5.40 10.48
C ASN A 76 -22.08 -4.15 10.55
N GLY A 77 -22.03 -3.32 9.52
CA GLY A 77 -21.34 -2.04 9.53
C GLY A 77 -21.95 -1.07 10.55
N ILE A 78 -23.27 -0.93 10.54
CA ILE A 78 -24.01 -0.09 11.48
C ILE A 78 -23.81 -0.56 12.93
N LYS A 79 -23.85 -1.87 13.20
CA LYS A 79 -23.62 -2.42 14.56
C LYS A 79 -22.22 -2.08 15.11
N LYS A 80 -21.24 -1.89 14.27
CA LYS A 80 -19.86 -1.52 14.65
C LYS A 80 -19.63 -0.02 14.76
N SER A 81 -20.57 0.77 14.26
CA SER A 81 -20.48 2.23 14.16
C SER A 81 -21.14 2.93 15.36
N PRO A 82 -20.90 4.23 15.56
CA PRO A 82 -21.64 5.03 16.55
C PRO A 82 -23.17 4.96 16.35
N LYS A 83 -23.93 5.14 17.43
CA LYS A 83 -25.41 4.96 17.44
C LYS A 83 -26.17 5.77 16.39
N ASN A 84 -25.66 6.95 16.04
CA ASN A 84 -26.33 7.87 15.10
C ASN A 84 -25.88 7.70 13.65
N THR A 85 -25.13 6.63 13.33
CA THR A 85 -24.66 6.38 11.97
C THR A 85 -25.80 6.06 11.02
N ILE A 86 -25.85 6.76 9.90
CA ILE A 86 -26.92 6.62 8.89
C ILE A 86 -26.58 5.48 7.92
N ALA A 87 -27.57 4.64 7.63
CA ALA A 87 -27.47 3.53 6.70
C ALA A 87 -27.91 3.92 5.28
N TYR A 88 -27.09 3.64 4.28
CA TYR A 88 -27.37 3.86 2.86
C TYR A 88 -27.25 2.57 2.06
N LYS A 89 -28.19 2.32 1.15
CA LYS A 89 -28.09 1.22 0.15
C LYS A 89 -27.44 1.68 -1.17
N ASN A 90 -27.35 2.99 -1.37
CA ASN A 90 -26.79 3.62 -2.57
C ASN A 90 -25.76 4.67 -2.19
N TYR A 91 -24.53 4.47 -2.62
CA TYR A 91 -23.44 5.38 -2.30
C TYR A 91 -23.63 6.80 -2.85
N LYS A 92 -24.34 6.97 -3.98
CA LYS A 92 -24.65 8.30 -4.51
C LYS A 92 -25.49 9.11 -3.52
N LYS A 93 -26.44 8.46 -2.83
CA LYS A 93 -27.22 9.10 -1.77
C LYS A 93 -26.37 9.41 -0.52
N LEU A 94 -25.39 8.59 -0.20
CA LEU A 94 -24.41 8.90 0.84
C LEU A 94 -23.60 10.14 0.46
N LEU A 95 -23.16 10.27 -0.78
CA LEU A 95 -22.37 11.42 -1.25
C LEU A 95 -23.14 12.75 -1.24
N GLU A 96 -24.49 12.72 -1.33
CA GLU A 96 -25.35 13.90 -1.21
C GLU A 96 -25.40 14.47 0.22
N ASN A 97 -25.01 13.67 1.24
CA ASN A 97 -24.98 14.12 2.63
C ASN A 97 -23.83 15.12 2.84
N LYS A 98 -24.17 16.34 3.25
CA LYS A 98 -23.25 17.45 3.47
C LYS A 98 -22.45 17.32 4.76
N ASP A 99 -22.92 16.52 5.73
CA ASP A 99 -22.22 16.28 7.00
C ASP A 99 -21.03 15.32 6.85
N ILE A 100 -20.84 14.72 5.68
CA ILE A 100 -19.70 13.84 5.39
C ILE A 100 -18.58 14.68 4.77
N ASP A 101 -17.39 14.63 5.37
CA ASP A 101 -16.18 15.31 4.88
C ASP A 101 -15.34 14.39 3.99
N ALA A 102 -15.28 13.11 4.35
CA ALA A 102 -14.46 12.11 3.68
C ALA A 102 -15.20 10.78 3.47
N VAL A 103 -14.76 10.01 2.50
CA VAL A 103 -15.26 8.64 2.29
C VAL A 103 -14.12 7.62 2.33
N LEU A 104 -14.42 6.45 2.88
CA LEU A 104 -13.58 5.27 2.80
C LEU A 104 -14.24 4.26 1.87
N ILE A 105 -13.57 3.94 0.77
CA ILE A 105 -14.06 3.04 -0.28
C ILE A 105 -13.39 1.68 -0.09
N ALA A 106 -14.18 0.66 0.23
CA ALA A 106 -13.72 -0.72 0.43
C ALA A 106 -14.64 -1.73 -0.27
N THR A 107 -14.95 -1.42 -1.52
CA THR A 107 -15.82 -2.19 -2.42
C THR A 107 -14.98 -3.14 -3.30
N PRO A 108 -15.58 -3.97 -4.19
CA PRO A 108 -14.82 -4.72 -5.17
C PRO A 108 -13.98 -3.83 -6.10
N PHE A 109 -12.79 -4.32 -6.47
CA PHE A 109 -11.78 -3.58 -7.25
C PHE A 109 -12.33 -2.89 -8.51
N SER A 110 -13.25 -3.54 -9.24
CA SER A 110 -13.83 -2.98 -10.47
C SER A 110 -14.67 -1.72 -10.26
N THR A 111 -15.08 -1.43 -9.02
CA THR A 111 -15.97 -0.31 -8.71
C THR A 111 -15.26 0.92 -8.17
N HIS A 112 -13.96 0.80 -7.84
CA HIS A 112 -13.19 1.85 -7.19
C HIS A 112 -13.17 3.15 -8.00
N TYR A 113 -12.90 3.07 -9.30
CA TYR A 113 -12.83 4.27 -10.17
C TYR A 113 -14.10 5.10 -10.13
N GLN A 114 -15.25 4.46 -10.37
CA GLN A 114 -16.52 5.17 -10.45
C GLN A 114 -16.90 5.81 -9.12
N ILE A 115 -16.70 5.09 -8.01
CA ILE A 115 -17.03 5.58 -6.67
C ILE A 115 -16.08 6.71 -6.27
N ALA A 116 -14.77 6.53 -6.47
CA ALA A 116 -13.77 7.55 -6.16
C ALA A 116 -13.97 8.82 -7.01
N SER A 117 -14.22 8.67 -8.31
CA SER A 117 -14.49 9.78 -9.20
C SER A 117 -15.71 10.59 -8.77
N ASN A 118 -16.82 9.92 -8.42
CA ASN A 118 -18.05 10.58 -7.95
C ASN A 118 -17.84 11.23 -6.56
N SER A 119 -16.98 10.64 -5.71
CA SER A 119 -16.65 11.22 -4.40
C SER A 119 -15.90 12.53 -4.52
N ILE A 120 -14.96 12.60 -5.48
CA ILE A 120 -14.22 13.84 -5.79
C ILE A 120 -15.18 14.91 -6.32
N ASP A 121 -16.13 14.55 -7.22
CA ASP A 121 -17.15 15.47 -7.74
C ASP A 121 -18.05 16.00 -6.63
N ALA A 122 -18.30 15.20 -5.61
CA ALA A 122 -19.07 15.58 -4.43
C ALA A 122 -18.27 16.39 -3.40
N GLY A 123 -16.99 16.70 -3.69
CA GLY A 123 -16.11 17.46 -2.80
C GLY A 123 -15.64 16.70 -1.56
N LYS A 124 -15.65 15.35 -1.58
CA LYS A 124 -15.26 14.52 -0.43
C LYS A 124 -13.80 14.10 -0.53
N HIS A 125 -13.04 14.18 0.56
CA HIS A 125 -11.75 13.53 0.68
C HIS A 125 -11.91 12.02 0.53
N VAL A 126 -10.90 11.31 0.00
CA VAL A 126 -11.04 9.90 -0.37
C VAL A 126 -9.92 9.05 0.23
N TYR A 127 -10.30 8.05 1.00
CA TYR A 127 -9.47 6.88 1.27
C TYR A 127 -9.97 5.74 0.38
N CYS A 128 -9.21 5.33 -0.62
CA CYS A 128 -9.59 4.26 -1.53
C CYS A 128 -8.75 3.02 -1.27
N GLU A 129 -9.38 1.89 -0.94
CA GLU A 129 -8.67 0.63 -0.75
C GLU A 129 -7.87 0.24 -1.99
N LYS A 130 -6.82 -0.53 -1.74
CA LYS A 130 -5.95 -1.07 -2.78
C LYS A 130 -6.66 -2.23 -3.53
N THR A 131 -6.34 -2.50 -4.73
CA THR A 131 -5.59 -1.75 -5.74
C THR A 131 -6.45 -0.56 -6.15
N MET A 132 -5.81 0.62 -6.34
CA MET A 132 -6.55 1.87 -6.45
C MET A 132 -7.61 1.86 -7.56
N VAL A 133 -7.21 1.58 -8.80
CA VAL A 133 -8.11 1.58 -9.97
C VAL A 133 -7.76 0.43 -10.90
N ARG A 134 -8.77 -0.17 -11.49
CA ARG A 134 -8.63 -1.17 -12.54
C ARG A 134 -8.60 -0.50 -13.91
N GLY A 135 -7.59 -0.85 -14.71
CA GLY A 135 -7.42 -0.31 -16.06
C GLY A 135 -6.62 1.00 -16.10
N ILE A 136 -5.67 1.07 -17.04
CA ILE A 136 -4.72 2.19 -17.14
C ILE A 136 -5.42 3.50 -17.44
N TYR A 137 -6.40 3.50 -18.36
CA TYR A 137 -7.11 4.71 -18.78
C TYR A 137 -7.84 5.39 -17.61
N ASP A 138 -8.64 4.63 -16.87
CA ASP A 138 -9.40 5.14 -15.73
C ASP A 138 -8.48 5.61 -14.61
N ASN A 139 -7.36 4.90 -14.43
CA ASN A 139 -6.34 5.26 -13.47
C ASN A 139 -5.74 6.65 -13.78
N LEU A 140 -5.28 6.85 -15.01
CA LEU A 140 -4.74 8.13 -15.44
C LEU A 140 -5.77 9.28 -15.36
N ASN A 141 -7.03 8.99 -15.64
CA ASN A 141 -8.12 9.95 -15.51
C ASN A 141 -8.39 10.34 -14.05
N LEU A 142 -8.36 9.35 -13.14
CA LEU A 142 -8.53 9.62 -11.70
C LEU A 142 -7.41 10.52 -11.18
N VAL A 143 -6.15 10.24 -11.52
CA VAL A 143 -5.02 11.08 -11.13
C VAL A 143 -5.19 12.52 -11.62
N LYS A 144 -5.55 12.69 -12.91
CA LYS A 144 -5.81 14.03 -13.48
C LYS A 144 -6.94 14.75 -12.74
N LYS A 145 -7.96 14.02 -12.31
CA LYS A 145 -9.11 14.57 -11.59
C LYS A 145 -8.71 15.01 -10.18
N VAL A 146 -7.97 14.17 -9.44
CA VAL A 146 -7.44 14.53 -8.12
C VAL A 146 -6.52 15.74 -8.22
N LYS A 147 -5.60 15.76 -9.20
CA LYS A 147 -4.68 16.90 -9.42
C LYS A 147 -5.40 18.24 -9.65
N LYS A 148 -6.62 18.21 -10.18
CA LYS A 148 -7.44 19.43 -10.45
C LYS A 148 -8.35 19.79 -9.28
N SER A 149 -8.32 19.03 -8.20
CA SER A 149 -9.18 19.23 -7.03
C SER A 149 -8.35 19.58 -5.79
N ASN A 150 -9.00 20.07 -4.75
CA ASN A 150 -8.40 20.29 -3.43
C ASN A 150 -8.63 19.10 -2.50
N ILE A 151 -8.86 17.91 -3.06
CA ILE A 151 -9.19 16.71 -2.31
C ILE A 151 -7.91 15.99 -1.88
N ILE A 152 -7.84 15.64 -0.61
CA ILE A 152 -6.86 14.67 -0.12
C ILE A 152 -7.30 13.28 -0.57
N PHE A 153 -6.43 12.60 -1.30
CA PHE A 153 -6.66 11.25 -1.81
C PHE A 153 -5.56 10.33 -1.29
N GLN A 154 -5.96 9.33 -0.50
CA GLN A 154 -5.05 8.30 0.02
C GLN A 154 -5.46 6.93 -0.51
N THR A 155 -4.47 6.12 -0.92
CA THR A 155 -4.66 4.70 -1.26
C THR A 155 -4.47 3.79 -0.06
N GLY A 156 -5.20 2.68 -0.04
CA GLY A 156 -5.16 1.69 1.03
C GLY A 156 -3.91 0.78 1.04
N HIS A 157 -2.78 1.24 0.48
CA HIS A 157 -1.49 0.56 0.65
C HIS A 157 -0.89 0.91 2.01
N GLN A 158 -1.45 0.31 3.07
CA GLN A 158 -1.19 0.65 4.46
C GLN A 158 0.28 0.47 4.90
N TYR A 159 1.10 -0.23 4.11
CA TYR A 159 2.52 -0.37 4.46
C TYR A 159 3.33 0.92 4.31
N HIS A 160 2.90 1.87 3.47
CA HIS A 160 3.46 3.23 3.47
C HIS A 160 3.31 3.93 4.83
N SER A 161 2.25 3.60 5.56
CA SER A 161 2.00 4.13 6.90
C SER A 161 2.69 3.32 8.01
N SER A 162 3.22 2.14 7.71
CA SER A 162 3.95 1.34 8.69
C SER A 162 5.30 1.97 9.02
N ARG A 163 5.48 2.38 10.27
CA ARG A 163 6.74 2.98 10.72
C ARG A 163 7.92 2.01 10.63
N LEU A 164 7.67 0.69 10.75
CA LEU A 164 8.68 -0.33 10.49
C LEU A 164 9.12 -0.33 9.01
N TYR A 165 8.16 -0.27 8.09
CA TYR A 165 8.45 -0.26 6.65
C TYR A 165 9.17 1.01 6.23
N SER A 166 8.74 2.19 6.73
CA SER A 166 9.42 3.45 6.50
C SER A 166 10.86 3.40 7.02
N HIS A 167 11.08 2.86 8.21
CA HIS A 167 12.41 2.68 8.76
C HIS A 167 13.29 1.77 7.89
N VAL A 168 12.75 0.66 7.39
CA VAL A 168 13.48 -0.21 6.45
C VAL A 168 13.82 0.52 5.15
N VAL A 169 12.91 1.34 4.62
CA VAL A 169 13.19 2.20 3.44
C VAL A 169 14.32 3.18 3.73
N ASP A 170 14.33 3.82 4.91
CA ASP A 170 15.38 4.74 5.33
C ASP A 170 16.74 4.03 5.46
N MET A 171 16.79 2.81 6.02
CA MET A 171 17.99 1.98 6.09
C MET A 171 18.56 1.69 4.70
N ILE A 172 17.70 1.34 3.75
CA ILE A 172 18.11 1.07 2.36
C ILE A 172 18.64 2.35 1.71
N ASN A 173 17.95 3.47 1.85
CA ASN A 173 18.36 4.77 1.32
C ASN A 173 19.65 5.27 1.95
N SER A 174 19.91 4.92 3.22
CA SER A 174 21.17 5.18 3.94
C SER A 174 22.29 4.20 3.57
N ASN A 175 22.06 3.32 2.59
CA ASN A 175 23.06 2.37 2.08
C ASN A 175 23.55 1.33 3.11
N GLU A 176 22.71 0.98 4.10
CA GLU A 176 23.09 0.00 5.15
C GLU A 176 23.28 -1.40 4.61
N ILE A 177 22.49 -1.80 3.61
CA ILE A 177 22.67 -3.08 2.91
C ILE A 177 23.44 -2.95 1.59
N GLY A 178 23.99 -1.76 1.29
CA GLY A 178 24.68 -1.49 0.04
C GLY A 178 23.74 -1.32 -1.14
N LYS A 179 24.25 -1.56 -2.35
CA LYS A 179 23.47 -1.45 -3.58
C LYS A 179 22.48 -2.61 -3.69
N VAL A 180 21.19 -2.31 -3.71
CA VAL A 180 20.15 -3.31 -3.92
C VAL A 180 20.25 -3.89 -5.34
N SER A 181 20.20 -5.22 -5.43
CA SER A 181 20.30 -5.97 -6.67
C SER A 181 19.03 -6.75 -7.01
N TYR A 182 18.27 -7.20 -5.98
CA TYR A 182 17.15 -8.11 -6.15
C TYR A 182 16.13 -8.03 -5.02
N PHE A 183 14.85 -8.21 -5.37
CA PHE A 183 13.76 -8.43 -4.42
C PHE A 183 13.13 -9.81 -4.65
N GLU A 184 12.93 -10.57 -3.58
CA GLU A 184 12.12 -11.77 -3.57
C GLU A 184 10.91 -11.56 -2.67
N CYS A 185 9.75 -11.47 -3.29
CA CYS A 185 8.48 -11.19 -2.63
C CYS A 185 7.56 -12.39 -2.75
N GLN A 186 6.95 -12.80 -1.65
CA GLN A 186 5.92 -13.84 -1.68
C GLN A 186 4.77 -13.54 -0.75
N TRP A 187 3.57 -13.99 -1.13
CA TRP A 187 2.41 -14.03 -0.28
C TRP A 187 1.62 -15.30 -0.53
N ASN A 188 1.97 -16.34 0.19
CA ASN A 188 1.36 -17.65 0.07
C ASN A 188 0.25 -17.83 1.11
N ARG A 189 -0.81 -18.50 0.71
CA ARG A 189 -1.93 -18.87 1.58
C ARG A 189 -2.33 -20.32 1.30
N ASN A 190 -3.02 -20.93 2.26
CA ASN A 190 -3.67 -22.23 2.06
C ASN A 190 -5.17 -22.05 2.30
N GLY A 191 -5.93 -21.94 1.21
CA GLY A 191 -7.38 -21.77 1.28
C GLY A 191 -7.96 -21.21 -0.01
N ASN A 192 -9.19 -21.61 -0.30
CA ASN A 192 -9.87 -21.26 -1.56
C ASN A 192 -10.46 -19.83 -1.59
N TRP A 193 -10.45 -19.12 -0.45
CA TRP A 193 -11.00 -17.77 -0.26
C TRP A 193 -12.52 -17.63 -0.39
N ARG A 194 -13.24 -18.68 -0.68
CA ARG A 194 -14.71 -18.61 -0.74
C ARG A 194 -15.30 -18.33 0.63
N ARG A 195 -16.34 -17.52 0.63
CA ARG A 195 -17.19 -17.24 1.78
C ARG A 195 -18.49 -17.97 1.65
N PRO A 196 -19.10 -18.38 2.76
CA PRO A 196 -20.47 -18.90 2.74
C PRO A 196 -21.43 -17.91 2.08
N VAL A 197 -22.34 -18.41 1.28
CA VAL A 197 -23.31 -17.62 0.53
C VAL A 197 -24.70 -18.01 1.02
N PRO A 198 -25.47 -17.07 1.59
CA PRO A 198 -26.80 -17.37 2.11
C PRO A 198 -27.84 -17.66 0.99
N ASP A 199 -27.60 -17.12 -0.20
CA ASP A 199 -28.44 -17.30 -1.39
C ASP A 199 -27.54 -17.42 -2.62
N PRO A 200 -27.68 -18.46 -3.47
CA PRO A 200 -26.85 -18.65 -4.66
C PRO A 200 -26.79 -17.46 -5.61
N SER A 201 -27.82 -16.63 -5.67
CA SER A 201 -27.84 -15.41 -6.50
C SER A 201 -26.81 -14.37 -6.05
N LEU A 202 -26.34 -14.45 -4.81
CA LEU A 202 -25.33 -13.56 -4.23
C LEU A 202 -23.89 -14.05 -4.40
N GLU A 203 -23.68 -15.23 -5.02
CA GLU A 203 -22.36 -15.84 -5.17
C GLU A 203 -21.32 -14.86 -5.73
N ARG A 204 -21.63 -14.23 -6.87
CA ARG A 204 -20.66 -13.34 -7.52
C ARG A 204 -20.40 -12.04 -6.72
N LEU A 205 -21.38 -11.59 -5.95
CA LEU A 205 -21.23 -10.39 -5.11
C LEU A 205 -20.44 -10.66 -3.82
N ILE A 206 -20.64 -11.84 -3.22
CA ILE A 206 -19.95 -12.22 -1.98
C ILE A 206 -18.55 -12.71 -2.29
N ASN A 207 -18.42 -13.61 -3.27
CA ASN A 207 -17.17 -14.22 -3.69
C ASN A 207 -16.53 -13.51 -4.88
N TRP A 208 -16.73 -12.20 -5.00
CA TRP A 208 -16.28 -11.36 -6.11
C TRP A 208 -14.79 -11.53 -6.49
N ARG A 209 -13.94 -11.92 -5.53
CA ARG A 209 -12.51 -12.20 -5.77
C ARG A 209 -12.26 -13.36 -6.71
N MET A 210 -13.25 -14.25 -6.86
CA MET A 210 -13.16 -15.41 -7.75
C MET A 210 -13.47 -15.06 -9.21
N TYR A 211 -14.00 -13.87 -9.48
CA TYR A 211 -14.56 -13.51 -10.79
C TYR A 211 -13.79 -12.35 -11.42
N LYS A 212 -13.34 -12.54 -12.68
CA LYS A 212 -12.57 -11.54 -13.45
C LYS A 212 -13.33 -10.22 -13.64
N GLU A 213 -14.65 -10.26 -13.61
CA GLU A 213 -15.49 -9.07 -13.69
C GLU A 213 -15.19 -8.06 -12.57
N TYR A 214 -14.94 -8.57 -11.35
CA TYR A 214 -14.81 -7.75 -10.14
C TYR A 214 -13.38 -7.62 -9.62
N SER A 215 -12.52 -8.59 -9.93
CA SER A 215 -11.20 -8.72 -9.31
C SER A 215 -10.07 -8.91 -10.33
N GLY A 216 -8.87 -8.53 -9.94
CA GLY A 216 -7.61 -8.90 -10.62
C GLY A 216 -6.94 -10.14 -10.00
N GLY A 217 -7.67 -10.94 -9.19
CA GLY A 217 -7.12 -12.14 -8.56
C GLY A 217 -5.90 -11.85 -7.69
N LEU A 218 -4.99 -12.81 -7.58
CA LEU A 218 -3.83 -12.75 -6.68
C LEU A 218 -2.89 -11.57 -6.97
N VAL A 219 -2.77 -11.16 -8.23
CA VAL A 219 -1.92 -10.02 -8.61
C VAL A 219 -2.42 -8.74 -7.93
N ALA A 220 -3.72 -8.44 -8.03
CA ALA A 220 -4.31 -7.25 -7.44
C ALA A 220 -4.56 -7.38 -5.93
N GLU A 221 -4.95 -8.57 -5.47
CA GLU A 221 -5.35 -8.75 -4.07
C GLU A 221 -4.15 -8.90 -3.12
N LEU A 222 -3.06 -9.54 -3.56
CA LEU A 222 -1.89 -9.84 -2.74
C LEU A 222 -0.62 -9.17 -3.26
N CYS A 223 -0.20 -9.47 -4.49
CA CYS A 223 1.07 -8.96 -5.01
C CYS A 223 1.13 -7.42 -5.06
N SER A 224 -0.02 -6.73 -5.19
CA SER A 224 -0.06 -5.26 -5.25
C SER A 224 0.62 -4.58 -4.06
N HIS A 225 0.53 -5.14 -2.86
CA HIS A 225 1.22 -4.58 -1.68
C HIS A 225 2.74 -4.63 -1.80
N GLN A 226 3.25 -5.72 -2.35
CA GLN A 226 4.69 -5.91 -2.51
C GLN A 226 5.22 -5.18 -3.74
N ILE A 227 4.43 -5.10 -4.81
CA ILE A 227 4.74 -4.27 -5.98
C ILE A 227 4.85 -2.79 -5.57
N ASP A 228 3.91 -2.31 -4.78
CA ASP A 228 3.91 -0.97 -4.22
C ASP A 228 5.16 -0.69 -3.38
N PHE A 229 5.52 -1.60 -2.48
CA PHE A 229 6.72 -1.48 -1.67
C PHE A 229 8.00 -1.42 -2.51
N VAL A 230 8.15 -2.28 -3.52
CA VAL A 230 9.33 -2.28 -4.38
C VAL A 230 9.42 -0.99 -5.20
N ASN A 231 8.30 -0.50 -5.76
CA ASN A 231 8.25 0.78 -6.46
C ASN A 231 8.64 1.94 -5.53
N TRP A 232 8.18 1.92 -4.29
CA TRP A 232 8.52 2.91 -3.27
C TRP A 232 10.01 2.91 -2.92
N VAL A 233 10.58 1.73 -2.59
CA VAL A 233 12.01 1.60 -2.27
C VAL A 233 12.90 2.06 -3.42
N LEU A 234 12.55 1.70 -4.66
CA LEU A 234 13.35 2.04 -5.83
C LEU A 234 13.06 3.46 -6.36
N ASN A 235 11.99 4.08 -5.89
CA ASN A 235 11.45 5.33 -6.44
C ASN A 235 11.38 5.28 -7.98
N ASP A 236 10.96 4.14 -8.51
CA ASP A 236 10.94 3.84 -9.95
C ASP A 236 9.76 2.93 -10.30
N ASN A 237 9.45 2.85 -11.58
CA ASN A 237 8.45 1.95 -12.13
C ASN A 237 9.13 0.83 -12.93
N PRO A 238 8.52 -0.37 -12.98
CA PRO A 238 9.12 -1.48 -13.74
C PRO A 238 9.13 -1.17 -15.24
N SER A 239 10.29 -1.26 -15.88
CA SER A 239 10.44 -1.09 -17.33
C SER A 239 9.83 -2.25 -18.12
N LYS A 240 9.90 -3.45 -17.56
CA LYS A 240 9.45 -4.69 -18.19
C LYS A 240 8.84 -5.64 -17.16
N ILE A 241 7.74 -6.30 -17.53
CA ILE A 241 6.99 -7.21 -16.68
C ILE A 241 6.70 -8.49 -17.44
N MET A 242 6.96 -9.64 -16.81
CA MET A 242 6.65 -10.96 -17.31
C MET A 242 6.14 -11.85 -16.19
N GLY A 243 5.43 -12.91 -16.52
CA GLY A 243 4.97 -13.87 -15.53
C GLY A 243 4.14 -14.98 -16.11
N SER A 244 3.78 -15.91 -15.23
CA SER A 244 2.90 -17.04 -15.49
C SER A 244 1.96 -17.25 -14.31
N GLY A 245 0.86 -17.92 -14.54
CA GLY A 245 -0.11 -18.27 -13.51
C GLY A 245 -1.24 -19.10 -14.10
N GLY A 246 -2.07 -19.66 -13.23
CA GLY A 246 -3.16 -20.53 -13.69
C GLY A 246 -4.23 -20.78 -12.64
N ILE A 247 -5.23 -21.56 -13.04
CA ILE A 247 -6.21 -22.21 -12.16
C ILE A 247 -5.85 -23.68 -12.13
N ASP A 248 -4.83 -24.02 -11.35
CA ASP A 248 -4.19 -25.34 -11.43
C ASP A 248 -4.60 -26.25 -10.28
N TYR A 249 -4.88 -25.70 -9.12
CA TYR A 249 -5.22 -26.43 -7.92
C TYR A 249 -6.73 -26.41 -7.59
N TRP A 250 -7.35 -25.21 -7.50
CA TRP A 250 -8.77 -25.08 -7.15
C TRP A 250 -9.68 -25.19 -8.39
N LYS A 251 -10.30 -26.36 -8.57
CA LYS A 251 -11.24 -26.63 -9.67
C LYS A 251 -12.70 -26.34 -9.25
N ASP A 252 -12.95 -25.16 -8.70
CA ASP A 252 -14.20 -24.77 -8.04
C ASP A 252 -15.04 -23.75 -8.83
N GLY A 253 -14.74 -23.58 -10.12
CA GLY A 253 -15.48 -22.67 -11.02
C GLY A 253 -15.02 -21.20 -10.91
N ARG A 254 -13.87 -20.92 -10.26
CA ARG A 254 -13.29 -19.58 -10.29
C ARG A 254 -12.78 -19.21 -11.65
N GLU A 255 -12.75 -17.89 -11.90
CA GLU A 255 -12.20 -17.29 -13.12
C GLU A 255 -10.81 -16.68 -12.87
N THR A 256 -10.48 -16.34 -11.62
CA THR A 256 -9.17 -15.76 -11.24
C THR A 256 -8.17 -16.86 -10.91
N PHE A 257 -6.90 -16.59 -11.17
CA PHE A 257 -5.81 -17.53 -10.96
C PHE A 257 -5.63 -17.88 -9.47
N ASP A 258 -5.28 -19.11 -9.17
CA ASP A 258 -4.99 -19.61 -7.83
C ASP A 258 -3.49 -19.65 -7.51
N ASN A 259 -2.66 -19.41 -8.51
CA ASN A 259 -1.23 -19.19 -8.41
C ASN A 259 -0.75 -18.17 -9.43
N VAL A 260 0.27 -17.36 -9.05
CA VAL A 260 0.95 -16.41 -9.95
C VAL A 260 2.41 -16.30 -9.61
N HIS A 261 3.24 -16.15 -10.64
CA HIS A 261 4.68 -15.96 -10.58
C HIS A 261 5.06 -14.82 -11.53
N LEU A 262 5.57 -13.71 -10.99
CA LEU A 262 5.89 -12.52 -11.76
C LEU A 262 7.37 -12.18 -11.61
N ILE A 263 7.95 -11.60 -12.67
CA ILE A 263 9.27 -10.99 -12.67
C ILE A 263 9.15 -9.59 -13.26
N PHE A 264 9.55 -8.60 -12.48
CA PHE A 264 9.65 -7.20 -12.89
C PHE A 264 11.12 -6.83 -13.06
N GLU A 265 11.41 -6.04 -14.07
CA GLU A 265 12.73 -5.46 -14.31
C GLU A 265 12.64 -3.94 -14.27
N TYR A 266 13.52 -3.32 -13.50
CA TYR A 266 13.58 -1.87 -13.34
C TYR A 266 14.70 -1.25 -14.18
N SER A 267 14.65 0.06 -14.41
CA SER A 267 15.58 0.78 -15.29
C SER A 267 17.05 0.67 -14.86
N ASN A 268 17.29 0.59 -13.54
CA ASN A 268 18.60 0.43 -12.91
C ASN A 268 19.15 -1.01 -12.94
N GLY A 269 18.43 -1.94 -13.57
CA GLY A 269 18.79 -3.35 -13.67
C GLY A 269 18.34 -4.23 -12.51
N VAL A 270 17.75 -3.68 -11.47
CA VAL A 270 17.16 -4.46 -10.36
C VAL A 270 16.01 -5.32 -10.88
N LYS A 271 15.93 -6.55 -10.37
CA LYS A 271 14.81 -7.45 -10.62
C LYS A 271 14.01 -7.66 -9.35
N ALA A 272 12.70 -7.81 -9.50
CA ALA A 272 11.82 -8.20 -8.41
C ALA A 272 10.95 -9.38 -8.83
N LYS A 273 10.95 -10.42 -8.01
CA LYS A 273 10.10 -11.60 -8.15
C LYS A 273 8.92 -11.49 -7.20
N PHE A 274 7.72 -11.78 -7.69
CA PHE A 274 6.52 -11.85 -6.86
C PHE A 274 5.85 -13.21 -7.07
N THR A 275 5.58 -13.90 -5.97
CA THR A 275 4.91 -15.22 -5.98
C THR A 275 3.73 -15.18 -5.05
N SER A 276 2.59 -15.70 -5.50
CA SER A 276 1.42 -15.89 -4.65
C SER A 276 0.73 -17.20 -4.99
N LEU A 277 0.50 -18.01 -3.96
CA LEU A 277 -0.18 -19.30 -4.01
C LEU A 277 -1.35 -19.30 -3.05
N THR A 278 -2.40 -20.05 -3.39
CA THR A 278 -3.51 -20.35 -2.46
C THR A 278 -3.60 -21.82 -2.08
N SER A 279 -2.67 -22.64 -2.56
CA SER A 279 -2.57 -24.08 -2.29
C SER A 279 -1.61 -24.45 -1.16
N ASN A 280 -0.75 -23.53 -0.74
CA ASN A 280 0.26 -23.77 0.30
C ASN A 280 0.62 -22.43 0.98
N ALA A 281 0.77 -22.45 2.30
CA ALA A 281 1.06 -21.25 3.09
C ALA A 281 2.51 -21.14 3.56
N LEU A 282 3.41 -22.01 3.09
CA LEU A 282 4.82 -21.96 3.53
C LEU A 282 5.44 -20.60 3.25
N GLY A 283 6.06 -20.00 4.26
CA GLY A 283 6.65 -18.68 4.21
C GLY A 283 5.64 -17.53 4.18
N ASN A 284 4.34 -17.80 4.12
CA ASN A 284 3.26 -16.82 4.17
C ASN A 284 3.59 -15.50 3.42
N TYR A 285 3.68 -14.38 4.13
CA TYR A 285 4.08 -13.09 3.60
C TYR A 285 5.55 -12.81 3.92
N GLN A 286 6.35 -12.56 2.89
CA GLN A 286 7.76 -12.17 3.04
C GLN A 286 8.20 -11.23 1.91
N ILE A 287 9.05 -10.29 2.26
CA ILE A 287 9.85 -9.49 1.32
C ILE A 287 11.31 -9.67 1.71
N LYS A 288 12.11 -10.24 0.81
CA LYS A 288 13.56 -10.31 0.95
C LYS A 288 14.20 -9.29 0.03
N ILE A 289 15.05 -8.46 0.58
CA ILE A 289 15.74 -7.38 -0.13
C ILE A 289 17.22 -7.70 -0.10
N HIS A 290 17.82 -7.89 -1.27
CA HIS A 290 19.22 -8.30 -1.40
C HIS A 290 20.07 -7.13 -1.88
N GLY A 291 21.00 -6.69 -1.02
CA GLY A 291 22.04 -5.73 -1.32
C GLY A 291 23.42 -6.36 -1.31
N ASP A 292 24.43 -5.65 -1.80
CA ASP A 292 25.81 -6.16 -1.88
C ASP A 292 26.57 -6.16 -0.54
N LYS A 293 26.00 -5.51 0.51
CA LYS A 293 26.57 -5.52 1.87
C LYS A 293 25.69 -6.26 2.87
N GLY A 294 24.48 -6.63 2.51
CA GLY A 294 23.56 -7.33 3.40
C GLY A 294 22.19 -7.53 2.76
N SER A 295 21.35 -8.29 3.45
CA SER A 295 19.97 -8.53 3.06
C SER A 295 19.02 -8.17 4.20
N ILE A 296 17.80 -7.75 3.86
CA ILE A 296 16.73 -7.55 4.83
C ILE A 296 15.61 -8.55 4.54
N LEU A 297 15.15 -9.25 5.58
CA LEU A 297 13.92 -10.02 5.56
C LEU A 297 12.85 -9.23 6.31
N LEU A 298 11.76 -8.92 5.63
CA LEU A 298 10.64 -8.15 6.14
C LEU A 298 9.36 -8.97 6.03
N ASP A 299 8.61 -9.08 7.12
CA ASP A 299 7.27 -9.63 7.14
C ASP A 299 6.22 -8.55 7.55
N TYR A 300 5.02 -8.96 7.97
CA TYR A 300 3.96 -8.01 8.34
C TYR A 300 4.35 -7.03 9.46
N GLN A 301 5.15 -7.49 10.45
CA GLN A 301 5.36 -6.79 11.70
C GLN A 301 6.80 -6.86 12.20
N THR A 302 7.65 -7.64 11.53
CA THR A 302 9.03 -7.86 11.95
C THR A 302 9.98 -7.74 10.77
N ALA A 303 11.19 -7.33 11.07
CA ALA A 303 12.27 -7.25 10.09
C ALA A 303 13.59 -7.71 10.70
N TRP A 304 14.45 -8.29 9.88
CA TRP A 304 15.79 -8.73 10.23
C TRP A 304 16.78 -8.30 9.16
N ILE A 305 17.94 -7.82 9.58
CA ILE A 305 19.07 -7.57 8.70
C ILE A 305 20.10 -8.71 8.84
N TYR A 306 20.60 -9.15 7.69
CA TYR A 306 21.63 -10.18 7.53
C TYR A 306 22.82 -9.53 6.83
N PRO A 307 23.86 -9.06 7.57
CA PRO A 307 25.05 -8.51 6.95
C PRO A 307 25.77 -9.57 6.13
N GLU A 308 26.22 -9.21 4.92
CA GLU A 308 27.15 -10.04 4.17
C GLU A 308 28.46 -10.16 4.95
N ALA A 309 28.91 -11.38 5.20
CA ALA A 309 30.26 -11.59 5.70
C ALA A 309 31.24 -10.99 4.69
N ASN A 310 32.24 -10.21 5.15
CA ASN A 310 33.31 -9.70 4.29
C ASN A 310 34.05 -10.89 3.63
N SER A 311 33.41 -11.49 2.64
CA SER A 311 33.85 -12.67 1.91
C SER A 311 35.04 -12.38 0.99
N LEU A 312 35.46 -11.13 0.90
CA LEU A 312 36.68 -10.73 0.23
C LEU A 312 37.95 -11.03 1.05
N LYS A 313 37.88 -11.70 2.18
CA LYS A 313 39.03 -12.38 2.73
C LYS A 313 39.45 -13.46 1.76
N LYS A 314 40.49 -13.11 0.97
CA LYS A 314 41.28 -13.95 0.06
C LYS A 314 40.83 -15.41 0.06
N LEU A 315 39.99 -15.78 -0.91
CA LEU A 315 39.80 -17.16 -1.31
C LEU A 315 41.23 -17.65 -1.70
N GLY A 316 41.80 -18.52 -0.88
CA GLY A 316 43.00 -19.20 -1.26
C GLY A 316 42.82 -19.91 -2.60
N ASN A 317 43.89 -20.15 -3.35
CA ASN A 317 43.86 -20.92 -4.59
C ASN A 317 43.13 -22.23 -4.35
N VAL A 318 41.88 -22.29 -4.79
CA VAL A 318 41.08 -23.52 -4.83
C VAL A 318 40.96 -23.88 -6.29
N ASP A 319 41.58 -24.96 -6.67
CA ASP A 319 41.55 -25.53 -7.99
C ASP A 319 40.14 -25.57 -8.57
N GLY A 320 39.83 -24.74 -9.55
CA GLY A 320 38.69 -24.84 -10.44
C GLY A 320 37.27 -24.76 -9.81
N VAL A 321 37.18 -24.72 -8.48
CA VAL A 321 35.91 -24.61 -7.76
C VAL A 321 35.80 -23.18 -7.21
N SER A 322 34.78 -22.46 -7.64
CA SER A 322 34.53 -21.12 -7.07
C SER A 322 34.35 -21.25 -5.56
N GLY A 323 35.06 -20.45 -4.78
CA GLY A 323 34.94 -20.47 -3.31
C GLY A 323 33.52 -20.21 -2.78
N ALA A 324 32.58 -19.84 -3.65
CA ALA A 324 31.16 -19.75 -3.36
C ALA A 324 30.51 -21.11 -3.01
N THR A 325 31.08 -22.23 -3.54
CA THR A 325 30.60 -23.58 -3.23
C THR A 325 31.29 -24.20 -2.03
N ALA A 326 32.42 -23.64 -1.58
CA ALA A 326 33.24 -24.21 -0.51
C ALA A 326 32.93 -23.67 0.91
N LYS A 327 32.14 -22.61 1.06
CA LYS A 327 31.65 -22.14 2.35
C LYS A 327 30.14 -22.22 2.36
N PRO A 328 29.54 -23.06 3.22
CA PRO A 328 28.13 -22.87 3.52
C PRO A 328 27.97 -21.42 3.98
N TRP A 329 27.04 -20.73 3.36
CA TRP A 329 26.51 -19.47 3.84
C TRP A 329 26.14 -19.70 5.31
N VAL A 330 26.89 -19.11 6.22
CA VAL A 330 26.57 -19.20 7.64
C VAL A 330 25.31 -18.39 7.78
N GLU A 331 24.15 -19.04 7.80
CA GLU A 331 22.91 -18.49 8.27
C GLU A 331 23.13 -18.03 9.72
N GLY A 332 23.73 -16.86 9.86
CA GLY A 332 23.66 -16.16 11.12
C GLY A 332 22.17 -15.95 11.40
N LYS A 333 21.76 -16.11 12.65
CA LYS A 333 20.46 -15.60 13.10
C LYS A 333 20.49 -14.11 12.79
N GLY A 334 19.72 -13.62 11.84
CA GLY A 334 19.69 -12.21 11.47
C GLY A 334 19.56 -11.31 12.69
N ILE A 335 19.96 -10.07 12.56
CA ILE A 335 19.85 -9.06 13.63
C ILE A 335 18.43 -8.49 13.52
N PRO A 336 17.59 -8.60 14.56
CA PRO A 336 16.24 -8.05 14.51
C PRO A 336 16.30 -6.53 14.41
N ILE A 337 15.45 -5.98 13.56
CA ILE A 337 15.20 -4.54 13.46
C ILE A 337 14.02 -4.25 14.40
N ASP A 338 14.33 -3.77 15.60
CA ASP A 338 13.32 -3.46 16.62
C ASP A 338 12.80 -2.03 16.41
N TYR A 339 11.57 -1.92 15.94
CA TYR A 339 10.91 -0.64 15.71
C TYR A 339 9.47 -0.67 16.20
N LYS A 340 9.16 0.19 17.18
CA LYS A 340 7.78 0.31 17.70
C LYS A 340 6.85 0.88 16.64
N HIS A 341 5.80 0.17 16.34
CA HIS A 341 4.79 0.59 15.35
C HIS A 341 3.38 0.18 15.78
N LEU A 342 2.41 0.91 15.27
CA LEU A 342 0.99 0.54 15.37
C LEU A 342 0.62 -0.46 14.28
N ASP A 343 -0.57 -1.03 14.38
CA ASP A 343 -1.17 -1.73 13.24
C ASP A 343 -1.14 -0.81 12.01
N PRO A 344 -0.59 -1.25 10.87
CA PRO A 344 -0.44 -0.40 9.69
C PRO A 344 -1.77 0.17 9.17
N SER A 345 -2.89 -0.54 9.33
CA SER A 345 -4.21 -0.04 8.93
C SER A 345 -4.69 1.08 9.84
N LYS A 346 -4.45 0.97 11.16
CA LYS A 346 -4.76 2.03 12.11
C LYS A 346 -3.89 3.26 11.84
N GLN A 347 -2.59 3.05 11.61
CA GLN A 347 -1.68 4.15 11.28
C GLN A 347 -2.07 4.85 9.98
N ALA A 348 -2.49 4.10 8.95
CA ALA A 348 -2.95 4.68 7.69
C ALA A 348 -4.18 5.58 7.84
N LEU A 349 -5.09 5.24 8.76
CA LEU A 349 -6.25 6.08 9.08
C LEU A 349 -5.85 7.35 9.84
N ILE A 350 -4.85 7.25 10.72
CA ILE A 350 -4.25 8.42 11.40
C ILE A 350 -3.60 9.33 10.38
N ASP A 351 -2.77 8.78 9.49
CA ASP A 351 -2.07 9.55 8.45
C ASP A 351 -3.07 10.21 7.49
N PHE A 352 -4.19 9.56 7.17
CA PHE A 352 -5.28 10.15 6.36
C PHE A 352 -5.93 11.34 7.05
N ARG A 353 -6.27 11.20 8.34
CA ARG A 353 -6.77 12.31 9.16
C ARG A 353 -5.79 13.49 9.16
N ASP A 354 -4.53 13.22 9.46
CA ASP A 354 -3.49 14.25 9.57
C ASP A 354 -3.26 14.95 8.22
N SER A 355 -3.32 14.20 7.13
CA SER A 355 -3.22 14.77 5.77
C SER A 355 -4.38 15.72 5.48
N ILE A 356 -5.59 15.40 5.89
CA ILE A 356 -6.76 16.29 5.75
C ILE A 356 -6.61 17.54 6.62
N LEU A 357 -6.31 17.36 7.91
CA LEU A 357 -6.22 18.48 8.86
C LEU A 357 -5.09 19.45 8.51
N ASN A 358 -3.99 18.95 7.98
CA ASN A 358 -2.82 19.76 7.62
C ASN A 358 -2.76 20.13 6.14
N ASN A 359 -3.73 19.69 5.34
CA ASN A 359 -3.73 19.86 3.87
C ASN A 359 -2.42 19.39 3.23
N GLN A 360 -1.96 18.18 3.61
CA GLN A 360 -0.71 17.61 3.14
C GLN A 360 -0.95 16.36 2.30
N LEU A 361 -0.10 16.16 1.30
CA LEU A 361 -0.13 14.94 0.48
C LEU A 361 0.23 13.72 1.34
N PRO A 362 -0.62 12.68 1.43
CA PRO A 362 -0.27 11.46 2.17
C PRO A 362 0.85 10.69 1.45
N GLU A 363 1.62 9.90 2.20
CA GLU A 363 2.67 9.04 1.63
C GLU A 363 2.10 8.05 0.60
N SER A 364 1.01 7.36 0.96
CA SER A 364 0.26 6.51 0.04
C SER A 364 -0.80 7.32 -0.71
N ASN A 365 -0.37 8.13 -1.66
CA ASN A 365 -1.22 9.06 -2.38
C ASN A 365 -1.73 8.51 -3.73
N VAL A 366 -2.43 9.35 -4.49
CA VAL A 366 -2.96 8.98 -5.80
C VAL A 366 -1.86 8.65 -6.82
N TYR A 367 -0.66 9.22 -6.69
CA TYR A 367 0.45 8.98 -7.63
C TYR A 367 1.12 7.63 -7.37
N SER A 368 1.46 7.32 -6.10
CA SER A 368 1.99 6.01 -5.72
C SER A 368 0.98 4.90 -6.01
N GLY A 369 -0.32 5.13 -5.67
CA GLY A 369 -1.41 4.22 -5.99
C GLY A 369 -1.58 4.00 -7.49
N SER A 370 -1.39 5.06 -8.31
CA SER A 370 -1.43 4.97 -9.77
C SER A 370 -0.30 4.11 -10.32
N SER A 371 0.92 4.36 -9.87
CA SER A 371 2.10 3.57 -10.24
C SER A 371 1.85 2.07 -10.02
N THR A 372 1.42 1.72 -8.83
CA THR A 372 1.13 0.32 -8.47
C THR A 372 -0.04 -0.25 -9.26
N ALA A 373 -1.11 0.49 -9.45
CA ALA A 373 -2.28 0.00 -10.20
C ALA A 373 -1.96 -0.24 -11.68
N ILE A 374 -1.14 0.59 -12.31
CA ILE A 374 -0.66 0.40 -13.68
C ILE A 374 0.25 -0.84 -13.76
N ALA A 375 1.18 -1.01 -12.81
CA ALA A 375 2.05 -2.18 -12.77
C ALA A 375 1.24 -3.48 -12.61
N VAL A 376 0.20 -3.47 -11.78
CA VAL A 376 -0.74 -4.58 -11.61
C VAL A 376 -1.50 -4.87 -12.92
N ASP A 377 -2.00 -3.84 -13.61
CA ASP A 377 -2.71 -4.03 -14.89
C ASP A 377 -1.81 -4.60 -15.98
N LEU A 378 -0.54 -4.14 -16.03
CA LEU A 378 0.47 -4.69 -16.93
C LEU A 378 0.82 -6.15 -16.57
N ALA A 379 0.92 -6.47 -15.29
CA ALA A 379 1.15 -7.85 -14.83
C ALA A 379 -0.03 -8.78 -15.18
N LEU A 380 -1.26 -8.32 -14.99
CA LEU A 380 -2.46 -9.07 -15.41
C LEU A 380 -2.45 -9.33 -16.93
N LYS A 381 -2.09 -8.33 -17.73
CA LYS A 381 -1.94 -8.49 -19.17
C LYS A 381 -0.82 -9.47 -19.53
N ALA A 382 0.30 -9.44 -18.79
CA ALA A 382 1.41 -10.35 -19.02
C ALA A 382 1.01 -11.81 -18.79
N VAL A 383 0.39 -12.12 -17.66
CA VAL A 383 0.03 -13.51 -17.30
C VAL A 383 -1.17 -14.04 -18.06
N HIS A 384 -2.16 -13.20 -18.39
CA HIS A 384 -3.34 -13.67 -19.14
C HIS A 384 -3.12 -13.80 -20.64
N ASN A 385 -2.19 -13.01 -21.20
CA ASN A 385 -1.88 -13.04 -22.64
C ASN A 385 -0.55 -13.75 -22.93
N GLU A 386 0.10 -14.32 -21.91
CA GLU A 386 1.37 -15.06 -22.01
C GLU A 386 2.44 -14.27 -22.77
N ARG A 387 2.57 -12.99 -22.45
CA ARG A 387 3.50 -12.09 -23.16
C ARG A 387 4.14 -11.08 -22.21
N ILE A 388 5.32 -10.60 -22.61
CA ILE A 388 5.99 -9.50 -21.91
C ILE A 388 5.23 -8.20 -22.13
N THR A 389 5.05 -7.43 -21.06
CA THR A 389 4.50 -6.08 -21.09
C THR A 389 5.56 -5.05 -20.68
N TYR A 390 5.39 -3.83 -21.15
CA TYR A 390 6.35 -2.76 -20.95
C TYR A 390 5.68 -1.52 -20.39
N TRP A 391 6.36 -0.87 -19.46
CA TRP A 391 5.98 0.46 -19.01
C TRP A 391 6.14 1.47 -20.15
N ARG A 392 5.21 2.42 -20.23
CA ARG A 392 5.25 3.47 -21.26
C ARG A 392 5.46 4.83 -20.60
N PRO A 393 6.27 5.74 -21.19
CA PRO A 393 6.55 7.06 -20.58
C PRO A 393 5.31 7.86 -20.20
N TYR A 394 4.23 7.75 -20.99
CA TYR A 394 2.98 8.48 -20.73
C TYR A 394 2.15 7.93 -19.55
N TYR A 395 2.59 6.83 -18.93
CA TYR A 395 2.02 6.36 -17.66
C TYR A 395 2.54 7.15 -16.46
N ASN A 396 3.68 7.84 -16.60
CA ASN A 396 4.24 8.65 -15.53
C ASN A 396 3.42 9.93 -15.37
N ILE A 397 2.73 10.05 -14.25
CA ILE A 397 2.09 11.30 -13.84
C ILE A 397 2.74 11.70 -12.52
N ASN A 398 3.50 12.76 -12.56
CA ASN A 398 4.15 13.32 -11.38
C ASN A 398 3.20 14.30 -10.66
N PRO A 399 3.38 14.51 -9.35
CA PRO A 399 2.68 15.50 -8.54
C PRO A 399 2.68 16.91 -9.12
#